data_0683e2e0667dfaec1649c6f1d80400fe
#
_entry.id   0683e2e0667dfaec1649c6f1d80400fe
#
_cell.length_a   1.000
_cell.length_b   1.000
_cell.length_c   1.000
_cell.angle_alpha   90.00
_cell.angle_beta   90.00
_cell.angle_gamma   90.00
#
_symmetry.space_group_name_H-M   'P 1'
#
loop_
_entity.id
_entity.type
_entity.pdbx_description
1 polymer ?
#
loop_
_entity_poly.entity_id
_entity_poly.type
_entity_poly.pdbx_seq_one_letter_code
_entity_poly.pdbx_strand_id
1 'polypeptide(L)'
;MTTNHLVASMATLSVNTAFTVKKFANVEDSVEVSDYILELQKAGNEVVDGNLGRLERMLTSQAIALDTIFNKLAIRAANSEYMKNYEGFMRLAFKAQAQARSTVEALAMLKHPQPYISQTNIGQVGHN
;
A
#
# COMPACT_ATOMS: atom_id res chain seq x y z
N MET A 1 22.13 -5.99 18.04
CA MET A 1 22.42 -4.91 17.05
C MET A 1 22.67 -3.61 17.82
N THR A 2 23.74 -2.89 17.52
CA THR A 2 24.02 -1.61 18.16
C THR A 2 23.11 -0.52 17.55
N THR A 3 22.93 0.58 18.28
CA THR A 3 22.17 1.73 17.81
C THR A 3 22.71 2.26 16.46
N ASN A 4 24.06 2.29 16.32
CA ASN A 4 24.70 2.76 15.09
C ASN A 4 24.38 1.86 13.88
N HIS A 5 24.36 0.55 14.11
CA HIS A 5 23.97 -0.39 13.05
C HIS A 5 22.50 -0.22 12.62
N LEU A 6 21.64 0.01 13.60
CA LEU A 6 20.23 0.23 13.31
C LEU A 6 20.02 1.51 12.49
N VAL A 7 20.65 2.60 12.89
CA VAL A 7 20.58 3.89 12.16
C VAL A 7 21.13 3.73 10.74
N ALA A 8 22.28 3.08 10.58
CA ALA A 8 22.88 2.85 9.27
C ALA A 8 21.97 2.00 8.38
N SER A 9 21.37 0.96 8.94
CA SER A 9 20.42 0.10 8.20
C SER A 9 19.20 0.89 7.74
N MET A 10 18.60 1.69 8.61
CA MET A 10 17.45 2.52 8.26
C MET A 10 17.81 3.55 7.19
N ALA A 11 18.98 4.19 7.31
CA ALA A 11 19.44 5.17 6.32
C ALA A 11 19.62 4.52 4.95
N THR A 12 20.18 3.30 4.90
CA THR A 12 20.38 2.55 3.66
C THR A 12 19.05 2.21 2.99
N LEU A 13 18.06 1.76 3.77
CA LEU A 13 16.73 1.47 3.25
C LEU A 13 16.08 2.73 2.64
N SER A 14 16.17 3.86 3.35
CA SER A 14 15.63 5.13 2.86
C SER A 14 16.32 5.60 1.58
N VAL A 15 17.64 5.43 1.47
CA VAL A 15 18.40 5.81 0.29
C VAL A 15 17.96 4.99 -0.93
N ASN A 16 17.90 3.68 -0.80
CA ASN A 16 17.51 2.79 -1.90
C ASN A 16 16.09 3.12 -2.37
N THR A 17 15.15 3.27 -1.44
CA THR A 17 13.77 3.61 -1.75
C THR A 17 13.66 4.99 -2.40
N ALA A 18 14.45 5.97 -1.93
CA ALA A 18 14.45 7.30 -2.49
C ALA A 18 14.84 7.31 -3.98
N PHE A 19 15.87 6.54 -4.37
CA PHE A 19 16.24 6.41 -5.77
C PHE A 19 15.12 5.79 -6.60
N THR A 20 14.46 4.76 -6.07
CA THR A 20 13.34 4.12 -6.74
C THR A 20 12.18 5.10 -6.93
N VAL A 21 11.80 5.81 -5.88
CA VAL A 21 10.71 6.80 -5.93
C VAL A 21 11.02 7.88 -6.95
N LYS A 22 12.24 8.44 -6.91
CA LYS A 22 12.64 9.48 -7.86
C LYS A 22 12.55 8.97 -9.31
N LYS A 23 12.98 7.73 -9.55
CA LYS A 23 12.95 7.13 -10.89
C LYS A 23 11.53 6.98 -11.42
N PHE A 24 10.62 6.48 -10.60
CA PHE A 24 9.26 6.15 -11.03
C PHE A 24 8.29 7.32 -10.93
N ALA A 25 8.51 8.26 -10.01
CA ALA A 25 7.62 9.41 -9.86
C ALA A 25 7.73 10.39 -11.03
N ASN A 26 8.86 10.37 -11.74
CA ASN A 26 9.10 11.22 -12.90
C ASN A 26 8.79 12.71 -12.61
N VAL A 27 9.18 13.15 -11.41
CA VAL A 27 9.04 14.53 -10.99
C VAL A 27 10.24 15.32 -11.51
N GLU A 28 10.07 16.63 -11.66
CA GLU A 28 11.11 17.52 -12.16
C GLU A 28 12.47 17.29 -11.48
N ASP A 29 13.55 17.45 -12.23
CA ASP A 29 14.92 17.28 -11.73
C ASP A 29 15.29 18.23 -10.59
N SER A 30 14.43 19.22 -10.31
CA SER A 30 14.62 20.15 -9.18
C SER A 30 14.47 19.47 -7.82
N VAL A 31 13.83 18.30 -7.75
CA VAL A 31 13.66 17.56 -6.49
C VAL A 31 14.86 16.66 -6.30
N GLU A 32 15.67 16.95 -5.29
CA GLU A 32 16.87 16.20 -5.00
C GLU A 32 16.56 14.88 -4.29
N VAL A 33 17.44 13.89 -4.49
CA VAL A 33 17.32 12.59 -3.81
C VAL A 33 17.31 12.79 -2.27
N SER A 34 18.06 13.77 -1.76
CA SER A 34 18.08 14.08 -0.33
C SER A 34 16.71 14.47 0.21
N ASP A 35 15.86 15.13 -0.59
CA ASP A 35 14.51 15.49 -0.17
C ASP A 35 13.64 14.24 0.01
N TYR A 36 13.78 13.28 -0.90
CA TYR A 36 13.06 11.99 -0.79
C TYR A 36 13.52 11.20 0.43
N ILE A 37 14.83 11.21 0.72
CA ILE A 37 15.39 10.51 1.88
C ILE A 37 14.79 11.08 3.17
N LEU A 38 14.75 12.40 3.30
CA LEU A 38 14.19 13.06 4.49
C LEU A 38 12.71 12.73 4.67
N GLU A 39 11.92 12.77 3.59
CA GLU A 39 10.50 12.44 3.68
C GLU A 39 10.27 10.98 4.03
N LEU A 40 11.07 10.07 3.49
CA LEU A 40 10.97 8.65 3.82
C LEU A 40 11.33 8.37 5.27
N GLN A 41 12.35 9.02 5.78
CA GLN A 41 12.72 8.90 7.20
C GLN A 41 11.60 9.43 8.09
N LYS A 42 11.02 10.58 7.73
CA LYS A 42 9.89 11.16 8.45
C LYS A 42 8.70 10.21 8.45
N ALA A 43 8.36 9.65 7.29
CA ALA A 43 7.26 8.70 7.17
C ALA A 43 7.47 7.46 8.04
N GLY A 44 8.70 6.92 8.04
CA GLY A 44 9.04 5.76 8.87
C GLY A 44 8.94 6.08 10.36
N ASN A 45 9.43 7.24 10.78
CA ASN A 45 9.37 7.67 12.17
C ASN A 45 7.93 7.87 12.65
N GLU A 46 7.04 8.40 11.79
CA GLU A 46 5.62 8.53 12.10
C GLU A 46 5.01 7.17 12.45
N VAL A 47 5.32 6.14 11.66
CA VAL A 47 4.81 4.79 11.90
C VAL A 47 5.37 4.22 13.21
N VAL A 48 6.67 4.37 13.44
CA VAL A 48 7.31 3.90 14.68
C VAL A 48 6.66 4.56 15.90
N ASP A 49 6.28 5.82 15.79
CA ASP A 49 5.63 6.57 16.86
C ASP A 49 4.11 6.31 16.96
N GLY A 50 3.59 5.43 16.13
CA GLY A 50 2.16 5.06 16.16
C GLY A 50 1.25 5.99 15.38
N ASN A 51 1.79 6.93 14.62
CA ASN A 51 1.01 7.82 13.76
C ASN A 51 0.79 7.14 12.40
N LEU A 52 -0.38 6.59 12.17
CA LEU A 52 -0.74 5.86 10.94
C LEU A 52 -1.48 6.73 9.93
N GLY A 53 -1.60 8.03 10.18
CA GLY A 53 -2.39 8.95 9.33
C GLY A 53 -1.96 8.97 7.87
N ARG A 54 -0.64 8.95 7.61
CA ARG A 54 -0.11 8.92 6.24
C ARG A 54 -0.50 7.62 5.52
N LEU A 55 -0.41 6.48 6.21
CA LEU A 55 -0.80 5.18 5.66
C LEU A 55 -2.31 5.11 5.40
N GLU A 56 -3.11 5.66 6.31
CA GLU A 56 -4.56 5.73 6.13
C GLU A 56 -4.91 6.53 4.87
N ARG A 57 -4.28 7.68 4.68
CA ARG A 57 -4.49 8.50 3.47
C ARG A 57 -4.03 7.81 2.21
N MET A 58 -2.89 7.11 2.28
CA MET A 58 -2.36 6.35 1.14
C MET A 58 -3.31 5.24 0.72
N LEU A 59 -3.79 4.44 1.68
CA LEU A 59 -4.71 3.34 1.40
C LEU A 59 -6.05 3.86 0.86
N THR A 60 -6.56 4.95 1.42
CA THR A 60 -7.77 5.60 0.92
C THR A 60 -7.62 6.02 -0.54
N SER A 61 -6.49 6.66 -0.86
CA SER A 61 -6.21 7.09 -2.23
C SER A 61 -6.11 5.91 -3.19
N GLN A 62 -5.45 4.84 -2.78
CA GLN A 62 -5.32 3.63 -3.59
C GLN A 62 -6.67 2.96 -3.82
N ALA A 63 -7.51 2.88 -2.79
CA ALA A 63 -8.85 2.29 -2.91
C ALA A 63 -9.70 3.08 -3.91
N ILE A 64 -9.68 4.41 -3.84
CA ILE A 64 -10.42 5.27 -4.76
C ILE A 64 -9.90 5.13 -6.19
N ALA A 65 -8.57 5.11 -6.36
CA ALA A 65 -7.96 4.94 -7.68
C ALA A 65 -8.34 3.59 -8.30
N LEU A 66 -8.27 2.52 -7.52
CA LEU A 66 -8.62 1.18 -8.00
C LEU A 66 -10.11 1.07 -8.34
N ASP A 67 -10.97 1.70 -7.55
CA ASP A 67 -12.40 1.75 -7.85
C ASP A 67 -12.67 2.49 -9.17
N THR A 68 -11.98 3.60 -9.38
CA THR A 68 -12.07 4.37 -10.63
C THR A 68 -11.62 3.53 -11.82
N ILE A 69 -10.51 2.81 -11.69
CA ILE A 69 -9.97 1.93 -12.73
C ILE A 69 -10.97 0.80 -13.02
N PHE A 70 -11.53 0.18 -11.97
CA PHE A 70 -12.55 -0.85 -12.12
C PHE A 70 -13.72 -0.36 -12.96
N ASN A 71 -14.28 0.79 -12.59
CA ASN A 71 -15.44 1.35 -13.28
C ASN A 71 -15.14 1.66 -14.74
N LYS A 72 -13.97 2.24 -15.01
CA LYS A 72 -13.56 2.57 -16.38
C LYS A 72 -13.38 1.32 -17.24
N LEU A 73 -12.75 0.29 -16.69
CA LEU A 73 -12.55 -0.97 -17.39
C LEU A 73 -13.88 -1.69 -17.67
N ALA A 74 -14.80 -1.68 -16.70
CA ALA A 74 -16.12 -2.28 -16.87
C ALA A 74 -16.89 -1.57 -17.99
N ILE A 75 -16.83 -0.25 -18.07
CA ILE A 75 -17.47 0.54 -19.12
C ILE A 75 -16.84 0.19 -20.49
N ARG A 76 -15.52 0.11 -20.55
CA ARG A 76 -14.83 -0.26 -21.80
C ARG A 76 -15.21 -1.67 -22.25
N ALA A 77 -15.34 -2.60 -21.29
CA ALA A 77 -15.80 -3.95 -21.59
C ALA A 77 -17.19 -3.92 -22.20
N ALA A 78 -18.12 -3.19 -21.56
CA ALA A 78 -19.50 -3.09 -22.04
C ALA A 78 -19.60 -2.50 -23.45
N ASN A 79 -18.67 -1.64 -23.83
CA ASN A 79 -18.64 -0.98 -25.14
C ASN A 79 -17.78 -1.73 -26.16
N SER A 80 -17.22 -2.88 -25.81
CA SER A 80 -16.37 -3.65 -26.71
C SER A 80 -17.20 -4.43 -27.74
N GLU A 81 -16.80 -4.35 -29.00
CA GLU A 81 -17.45 -5.08 -30.10
C GLU A 81 -17.01 -6.55 -30.15
N TYR A 82 -15.77 -6.82 -29.75
CA TYR A 82 -15.19 -8.14 -29.86
C TYR A 82 -15.11 -8.82 -28.49
N MET A 83 -15.47 -10.09 -28.46
CA MET A 83 -15.49 -10.88 -27.22
C MET A 83 -14.10 -10.91 -26.56
N LYS A 84 -13.04 -10.99 -27.34
CA LYS A 84 -11.66 -11.00 -26.83
C LYS A 84 -11.35 -9.73 -26.01
N ASN A 85 -11.76 -8.58 -26.53
CA ASN A 85 -11.54 -7.29 -25.84
C ASN A 85 -12.41 -7.20 -24.59
N TYR A 86 -13.67 -7.63 -24.70
CA TYR A 86 -14.58 -7.69 -23.55
C TYR A 86 -13.97 -8.52 -22.42
N GLU A 87 -13.51 -9.73 -22.71
CA GLU A 87 -12.93 -10.62 -21.72
C GLU A 87 -11.66 -10.02 -21.09
N GLY A 88 -10.81 -9.40 -21.91
CA GLY A 88 -9.60 -8.76 -21.43
C GLY A 88 -9.90 -7.62 -20.46
N PHE A 89 -10.81 -6.74 -20.82
CA PHE A 89 -11.21 -5.61 -19.96
C PHE A 89 -11.89 -6.11 -18.68
N MET A 90 -12.76 -7.10 -18.76
CA MET A 90 -13.44 -7.65 -17.57
C MET A 90 -12.46 -8.33 -16.63
N ARG A 91 -11.45 -9.03 -17.16
CA ARG A 91 -10.43 -9.65 -16.33
C ARG A 91 -9.65 -8.60 -15.54
N LEU A 92 -9.25 -7.52 -16.22
CA LEU A 92 -8.54 -6.42 -15.56
C LEU A 92 -9.44 -5.68 -14.56
N ALA A 93 -10.71 -5.51 -14.90
CA ALA A 93 -11.69 -4.91 -13.99
C ALA A 93 -11.82 -5.72 -12.70
N PHE A 94 -11.93 -7.03 -12.80
CA PHE A 94 -12.03 -7.89 -11.62
C PHE A 94 -10.75 -7.89 -10.80
N LYS A 95 -9.58 -7.79 -11.42
CA LYS A 95 -8.32 -7.62 -10.68
C LYS A 95 -8.30 -6.31 -9.91
N ALA A 96 -8.72 -5.21 -10.53
CA ALA A 96 -8.80 -3.92 -9.86
C ALA A 96 -9.78 -3.96 -8.69
N GLN A 97 -10.93 -4.62 -8.86
CA GLN A 97 -11.92 -4.78 -7.81
C GLN A 97 -11.37 -5.58 -6.63
N ALA A 98 -10.69 -6.69 -6.90
CA ALA A 98 -10.07 -7.52 -5.87
C ALA A 98 -9.01 -6.75 -5.09
N GLN A 99 -8.18 -5.97 -5.77
CA GLN A 99 -7.16 -5.15 -5.13
C GLN A 99 -7.78 -4.00 -4.31
N ALA A 100 -8.85 -3.39 -4.81
CA ALA A 100 -9.59 -2.37 -4.07
C ALA A 100 -10.14 -2.94 -2.77
N ARG A 101 -10.72 -4.14 -2.84
CA ARG A 101 -11.24 -4.84 -1.66
C ARG A 101 -10.15 -5.11 -0.64
N SER A 102 -9.00 -5.63 -1.07
CA SER A 102 -7.87 -5.89 -0.18
C SER A 102 -7.37 -4.60 0.48
N THR A 103 -7.34 -3.52 -0.28
CA THR A 103 -6.92 -2.20 0.24
C THR A 103 -7.89 -1.69 1.30
N VAL A 104 -9.19 -1.83 1.07
CA VAL A 104 -10.21 -1.43 2.04
C VAL A 104 -10.12 -2.29 3.31
N GLU A 105 -9.89 -3.60 3.17
CA GLU A 105 -9.70 -4.49 4.31
C GLU A 105 -8.47 -4.10 5.12
N ALA A 106 -7.37 -3.75 4.46
CA ALA A 106 -6.16 -3.28 5.13
C ALA A 106 -6.41 -1.98 5.89
N LEU A 107 -7.15 -1.04 5.28
CA LEU A 107 -7.51 0.22 5.93
C LEU A 107 -8.38 -0.03 7.17
N ALA A 108 -9.36 -0.93 7.07
CA ALA A 108 -10.21 -1.30 8.20
C ALA A 108 -9.39 -1.86 9.36
N MET A 109 -8.38 -2.68 9.07
CA MET A 109 -7.49 -3.23 10.10
C MET A 109 -6.65 -2.15 10.78
N LEU A 110 -6.22 -1.12 10.05
CA LEU A 110 -5.51 0.01 10.66
C LEU A 110 -6.42 0.79 11.62
N LYS A 111 -7.68 0.96 11.26
CA LYS A 111 -8.64 1.72 12.09
C LYS A 111 -9.14 0.93 13.30
N HIS A 112 -9.27 -0.39 13.15
CA HIS A 112 -9.81 -1.27 14.17
C HIS A 112 -8.97 -2.55 14.25
N PRO A 113 -7.75 -2.49 14.81
CA PRO A 113 -6.90 -3.66 14.89
C PRO A 113 -7.57 -4.76 15.69
N GLN A 114 -7.48 -6.01 15.19
CA GLN A 114 -7.98 -7.16 15.91
C GLN A 114 -7.11 -7.41 17.15
N PRO A 115 -7.71 -7.77 18.30
CA PRO A 115 -6.93 -8.14 19.48
C PRO A 115 -6.01 -9.32 19.15
N TYR A 116 -4.76 -9.25 19.61
CA TYR A 116 -3.86 -10.38 19.49
C TYR A 116 -4.30 -11.47 20.47
N ILE A 117 -4.61 -12.64 19.93
CA ILE A 117 -4.93 -13.82 20.74
C ILE A 117 -3.78 -14.80 20.55
N SER A 118 -3.05 -15.14 21.62
CA SER A 118 -1.96 -16.08 21.52
C SER A 118 -2.48 -17.46 21.14
N GLN A 119 -1.71 -18.17 20.34
CA GLN A 119 -2.08 -19.52 19.90
C GLN A 119 -2.22 -20.49 21.08
N THR A 120 -1.43 -20.29 22.14
CA THR A 120 -1.51 -21.07 23.37
C THR A 120 -2.90 -20.93 24.00
N ASN A 121 -3.43 -19.71 24.09
CA ASN A 121 -4.77 -19.48 24.65
C ASN A 121 -5.84 -20.12 23.78
N ILE A 122 -5.71 -20.04 22.47
CA ILE A 122 -6.63 -20.67 21.53
C ILE A 122 -6.61 -22.19 21.72
N GLY A 123 -5.42 -22.79 21.87
CA GLY A 123 -5.26 -24.21 22.10
C GLY A 123 -5.92 -24.66 23.41
N GLN A 124 -5.76 -23.90 24.48
CA GLN A 124 -6.38 -24.20 25.76
C GLN A 124 -7.91 -24.15 25.67
N VAL A 125 -8.45 -23.14 25.01
CA VAL A 125 -9.90 -23.02 24.79
C VAL A 125 -10.41 -24.18 23.93
N GLY A 126 -9.66 -24.54 22.91
CA GLY A 126 -10.00 -25.63 22.00
C GLY A 126 -10.04 -27.00 22.67
N HIS A 127 -9.32 -27.18 23.77
CA HIS A 127 -9.28 -28.44 24.51
C HIS A 127 -10.36 -28.58 25.59
N ASN A 128 -11.04 -27.51 25.84
CA ASN A 128 -12.16 -27.52 26.77
C ASN A 128 -13.47 -27.71 26.03
#